data_f92e49b4f4546c1a580e6506baf6ad2e
#
_entry.id   f92e49b4f4546c1a580e6506baf6ad2e
#
_cell.length_a   1.000
_cell.length_b   1.000
_cell.length_c   1.000
_cell.angle_alpha   90.00
_cell.angle_beta   90.00
_cell.angle_gamma   90.00
#
_symmetry.space_group_name_H-M   'P 1'
#
loop_
_entity.id
_entity.type
_entity.pdbx_description
1 polymer ?
#
loop_
_entity_poly.entity_id
_entity_poly.type
_entity_poly.pdbx_seq_one_letter_code
_entity_poly.pdbx_strand_id
1 'polypeptide(L)'
;IGINVKVETLSFSEFLKKGRAGKLQFFTDNWIYDYPDAENIIQLLIGANSPGVNKSAYRHPVIESLYAELAKTSVKEKRFELMEKVEKQVDLDLPWVMLMFESSYILHHSSIKNFRRSYFIRNHLKYLKKE
;
A
#
# COMPACT_ATOMS: atom_id res chain seq x y z
N ILE A 1 18.25 -1.68 23.43
CA ILE A 1 19.20 -1.88 22.33
C ILE A 1 20.13 -0.67 22.11
N GLY A 2 20.05 0.38 22.92
CA GLY A 2 20.95 1.52 22.93
C GLY A 2 20.88 2.46 21.72
N ILE A 3 19.76 2.45 20.98
CA ILE A 3 19.54 3.35 19.84
C ILE A 3 18.88 4.64 20.33
N ASN A 4 19.51 5.79 20.04
CA ASN A 4 18.90 7.09 20.27
C ASN A 4 17.97 7.45 19.12
N VAL A 5 16.70 7.68 19.42
CA VAL A 5 15.67 8.03 18.42
C VAL A 5 15.16 9.44 18.71
N LYS A 6 15.19 10.30 17.69
CA LYS A 6 14.49 11.58 17.70
C LYS A 6 13.23 11.47 16.87
N VAL A 7 12.07 11.62 17.49
CA VAL A 7 10.78 11.60 16.80
C VAL A 7 10.45 13.00 16.29
N GLU A 8 10.12 13.11 15.01
CA GLU A 8 9.60 14.32 14.38
C GLU A 8 8.15 14.11 13.95
N THR A 9 7.26 14.99 14.37
CA THR A 9 5.88 15.02 13.88
C THR A 9 5.80 16.00 12.71
N LEU A 10 5.31 15.54 11.59
CA LEU A 10 5.18 16.31 10.36
C LEU A 10 3.71 16.45 9.96
N SER A 11 3.38 17.54 9.30
CA SER A 11 2.14 17.61 8.55
C SER A 11 2.19 16.62 7.37
N PHE A 12 1.03 16.17 6.88
CA PHE A 12 0.99 15.24 5.75
C PHE A 12 1.70 15.78 4.50
N SER A 13 1.55 17.06 4.21
CA SER A 13 2.22 17.72 3.08
C SER A 13 3.74 17.74 3.22
N GLU A 14 4.27 17.99 4.42
CA GLU A 14 5.71 17.93 4.70
C GLU A 14 6.25 16.50 4.61
N PHE A 15 5.50 15.54 5.13
CA PHE A 15 5.84 14.13 5.00
C PHE A 15 5.98 13.72 3.53
N LEU A 16 4.99 14.04 2.69
CA LEU A 16 5.06 13.76 1.25
C LEU A 16 6.25 14.45 0.58
N LYS A 17 6.52 15.71 0.94
CA LYS A 17 7.64 16.48 0.39
C LYS A 17 8.99 15.87 0.77
N LYS A 18 9.17 15.51 2.06
CA LYS A 18 10.39 14.82 2.54
C LYS A 18 10.53 13.43 1.91
N GLY A 19 9.43 12.67 1.77
CA GLY A 19 9.43 11.36 1.14
C GLY A 19 9.88 11.41 -0.32
N ARG A 20 9.31 12.33 -1.11
CA ARG A 20 9.70 12.54 -2.52
C ARG A 20 11.15 13.04 -2.66
N ALA A 21 11.67 13.69 -1.65
CA ALA A 21 13.07 14.13 -1.62
C ALA A 21 14.03 13.06 -1.07
N GLY A 22 13.54 11.86 -0.70
CA GLY A 22 14.36 10.80 -0.10
C GLY A 22 14.95 11.16 1.27
N LYS A 23 14.28 12.04 2.02
CA LYS A 23 14.79 12.59 3.29
C LYS A 23 14.13 11.97 4.54
N LEU A 24 13.41 10.87 4.38
CA LEU A 24 12.86 10.11 5.50
C LEU A 24 13.81 8.96 5.83
N GLN A 25 14.18 8.84 7.10
CA GLN A 25 15.09 7.79 7.56
C GLN A 25 14.32 6.56 8.07
N PHE A 26 13.41 6.77 9.01
CA PHE A 26 12.50 5.76 9.54
C PHE A 26 11.16 6.44 9.78
N PHE A 27 10.07 5.87 9.25
CA PHE A 27 8.78 6.55 9.23
C PHE A 27 7.62 5.54 9.20
N THR A 28 6.46 5.99 9.62
CA THR A 28 5.22 5.24 9.42
C THR A 28 4.48 5.81 8.21
N ASP A 29 3.91 4.92 7.42
CA ASP A 29 3.05 5.26 6.28
C ASP A 29 1.92 4.22 6.19
N ASN A 30 0.89 4.52 5.43
CA ASN A 30 -0.14 3.56 5.10
C ASN A 30 -0.39 3.54 3.59
N TRP A 31 -0.87 2.41 3.09
CA TRP A 31 -1.25 2.28 1.70
C TRP A 31 -2.67 1.77 1.59
N ILE A 32 -3.48 2.47 0.83
CA ILE A 32 -4.83 2.06 0.47
C ILE A 32 -4.80 1.62 -0.99
N TYR A 33 -5.26 0.41 -1.25
CA TYR A 33 -5.26 -0.13 -2.61
C TYR A 33 -6.18 0.67 -3.53
N ASP A 34 -5.68 1.04 -4.71
CA ASP A 34 -6.47 1.67 -5.78
C ASP A 34 -7.34 0.64 -6.52
N TYR A 35 -6.92 -0.62 -6.54
CA TYR A 35 -7.61 -1.75 -7.14
C TYR A 35 -7.29 -3.06 -6.39
N PRO A 36 -8.15 -4.10 -6.47
CA PRO A 36 -8.04 -5.31 -5.66
C PRO A 36 -7.01 -6.32 -6.23
N ASP A 37 -5.75 -5.90 -6.34
CA ASP A 37 -4.64 -6.76 -6.74
C ASP A 37 -3.39 -6.40 -5.93
N ALA A 38 -2.62 -7.41 -5.47
CA ALA A 38 -1.42 -7.20 -4.69
C ALA A 38 -0.30 -6.48 -5.46
N GLU A 39 -0.34 -6.44 -6.79
CA GLU A 39 0.57 -5.61 -7.59
C GLU A 39 0.57 -4.15 -7.12
N ASN A 40 -0.60 -3.67 -6.66
CA ASN A 40 -0.75 -2.30 -6.18
C ASN A 40 0.11 -1.97 -4.95
N ILE A 41 0.44 -2.95 -4.11
CA ILE A 41 1.38 -2.74 -2.99
C ILE A 41 2.82 -3.09 -3.41
N ILE A 42 3.01 -4.07 -4.28
CA ILE A 42 4.35 -4.49 -4.71
C ILE A 42 5.09 -3.36 -5.44
N GLN A 43 4.38 -2.49 -6.17
CA GLN A 43 4.98 -1.32 -6.81
C GLN A 43 5.75 -0.39 -5.87
N LEU A 44 5.43 -0.43 -4.56
CA LEU A 44 6.12 0.35 -3.53
C LEU A 44 7.53 -0.18 -3.23
N LEU A 45 7.87 -1.37 -3.74
CA LEU A 45 9.17 -2.02 -3.60
C LEU A 45 10.04 -1.89 -4.86
N ILE A 46 9.50 -1.31 -5.93
CA ILE A 46 10.18 -1.20 -7.22
C ILE A 46 11.09 0.02 -7.22
N GLY A 47 12.37 -0.21 -7.47
CA GLY A 47 13.40 0.82 -7.41
C GLY A 47 13.18 1.98 -8.38
N ALA A 48 12.61 1.73 -9.57
CA ALA A 48 12.26 2.76 -10.54
C ALA A 48 11.21 3.75 -10.00
N ASN A 49 10.41 3.34 -9.02
CA ASN A 49 9.37 4.17 -8.38
C ASN A 49 9.91 5.01 -7.21
N SER A 50 11.22 4.90 -6.91
CA SER A 50 11.88 5.68 -5.85
C SER A 50 12.33 7.05 -6.37
N PRO A 51 12.21 8.11 -5.55
CA PRO A 51 11.61 8.17 -4.22
C PRO A 51 10.11 8.51 -4.21
N GLY A 52 9.42 8.33 -5.31
CA GLY A 52 7.99 8.61 -5.47
C GLY A 52 7.09 7.82 -4.51
N VAL A 53 6.50 6.72 -5.01
CA VAL A 53 5.69 5.82 -4.17
C VAL A 53 6.57 4.89 -3.33
N ASN A 54 7.73 4.48 -3.84
CA ASN A 54 8.74 3.73 -3.08
C ASN A 54 9.58 4.69 -2.21
N LYS A 55 9.04 5.11 -1.07
CA LYS A 55 9.71 6.03 -0.14
C LYS A 55 10.85 5.37 0.66
N SER A 56 10.84 4.04 0.78
CA SER A 56 11.89 3.26 1.46
C SER A 56 13.19 3.17 0.66
N ALA A 57 13.15 3.56 -0.63
CA ALA A 57 14.26 3.41 -1.57
C ALA A 57 14.77 1.96 -1.70
N TYR A 58 13.95 0.98 -1.29
CA TYR A 58 14.28 -0.43 -1.44
C TYR A 58 14.46 -0.81 -2.90
N ARG A 59 15.44 -1.67 -3.16
CA ARG A 59 15.73 -2.20 -4.50
C ARG A 59 16.24 -3.62 -4.38
N HIS A 60 15.62 -4.56 -5.06
CA HIS A 60 16.06 -5.93 -5.08
C HIS A 60 15.83 -6.59 -6.45
N PRO A 61 16.85 -7.15 -7.12
CA PRO A 61 16.72 -7.70 -8.48
C PRO A 61 15.64 -8.76 -8.62
N VAL A 62 15.47 -9.62 -7.60
CA VAL A 62 14.42 -10.66 -7.60
C VAL A 62 13.04 -10.02 -7.60
N ILE A 63 12.79 -9.01 -6.76
CA ILE A 63 11.50 -8.30 -6.71
C ILE A 63 11.20 -7.62 -8.05
N GLU A 64 12.19 -6.93 -8.64
CA GLU A 64 12.05 -6.29 -9.95
C GLU A 64 11.66 -7.30 -11.04
N SER A 65 12.31 -8.47 -11.04
CA SER A 65 12.02 -9.54 -12.00
C SER A 65 10.62 -10.15 -11.79
N LEU A 66 10.25 -10.44 -10.54
CA LEU A 66 8.94 -11.00 -10.20
C LEU A 66 7.81 -10.02 -10.54
N TYR A 67 8.01 -8.73 -10.28
CA TYR A 67 7.05 -7.68 -10.64
C TYR A 67 6.86 -7.58 -12.14
N ALA A 68 7.95 -7.62 -12.92
CA ALA A 68 7.89 -7.58 -14.38
C ALA A 68 7.18 -8.82 -14.98
N GLU A 69 7.32 -10.00 -14.34
CA GLU A 69 6.60 -11.22 -14.70
C GLU A 69 5.12 -11.12 -14.31
N LEU A 70 4.83 -10.61 -13.12
CA LEU A 70 3.48 -10.41 -12.62
C LEU A 70 2.65 -9.48 -13.53
N ALA A 71 3.26 -8.41 -14.03
CA ALA A 71 2.62 -7.46 -14.95
C ALA A 71 2.22 -8.09 -16.30
N LYS A 72 2.86 -9.18 -16.69
CA LYS A 72 2.59 -9.91 -17.95
C LYS A 72 1.67 -11.11 -17.76
N THR A 73 1.34 -11.48 -16.53
CA THR A 73 0.63 -12.71 -16.20
C THR A 73 -0.81 -12.40 -15.80
N SER A 74 -1.78 -12.95 -16.55
CA SER A 74 -3.21 -12.87 -16.23
C SER A 74 -3.78 -14.11 -15.55
N VAL A 75 -3.04 -15.23 -15.58
CA VAL A 75 -3.44 -16.49 -14.96
C VAL A 75 -3.37 -16.37 -13.45
N LYS A 76 -4.50 -16.54 -12.77
CA LYS A 76 -4.66 -16.29 -11.34
C LYS A 76 -3.71 -17.11 -10.48
N GLU A 77 -3.60 -18.40 -10.74
CA GLU A 77 -2.75 -19.33 -10.01
C GLU A 77 -1.27 -18.90 -10.11
N LYS A 78 -0.85 -18.56 -11.31
CA LYS A 78 0.52 -18.08 -11.55
C LYS A 78 0.80 -16.76 -10.87
N ARG A 79 -0.18 -15.85 -10.83
CA ARG A 79 -0.06 -14.59 -10.09
C ARG A 79 0.15 -14.83 -8.60
N PHE A 80 -0.59 -15.77 -8.00
CA PHE A 80 -0.41 -16.13 -6.59
C PHE A 80 0.98 -16.69 -6.31
N GLU A 81 1.49 -17.60 -7.14
CA GLU A 81 2.85 -18.11 -7.01
C GLU A 81 3.93 -17.01 -7.03
N LEU A 82 3.74 -16.02 -7.91
CA LEU A 82 4.66 -14.88 -8.00
C LEU A 82 4.56 -13.98 -6.76
N MET A 83 3.35 -13.71 -6.28
CA MET A 83 3.11 -12.94 -5.07
C MET A 83 3.71 -13.60 -3.82
N GLU A 84 3.57 -14.92 -3.68
CA GLU A 84 4.21 -15.67 -2.59
C GLU A 84 5.75 -15.57 -2.62
N LYS A 85 6.35 -15.57 -3.81
CA LYS A 85 7.79 -15.36 -3.94
C LYS A 85 8.22 -13.96 -3.54
N VAL A 86 7.41 -12.95 -3.88
CA VAL A 86 7.64 -11.57 -3.42
C VAL A 86 7.55 -11.49 -1.91
N GLU A 87 6.50 -12.07 -1.30
CA GLU A 87 6.30 -12.10 0.15
C GLU A 87 7.50 -12.73 0.86
N LYS A 88 7.97 -13.89 0.41
CA LYS A 88 9.17 -14.56 0.96
C LYS A 88 10.42 -13.68 0.90
N GLN A 89 10.61 -12.93 -0.19
CA GLN A 89 11.76 -12.02 -0.30
C GLN A 89 11.61 -10.81 0.62
N VAL A 90 10.41 -10.27 0.76
CA VAL A 90 10.10 -9.17 1.69
C VAL A 90 10.35 -9.60 3.14
N ASP A 91 9.98 -10.82 3.50
CA ASP A 91 10.21 -11.39 4.84
C ASP A 91 11.70 -11.59 5.15
N LEU A 92 12.51 -11.88 4.13
CA LEU A 92 13.96 -12.01 4.30
C LEU A 92 14.65 -10.65 4.47
N ASP A 93 14.24 -9.66 3.71
CA ASP A 93 14.93 -8.35 3.65
C ASP A 93 14.36 -7.33 4.63
N LEU A 94 13.12 -7.52 5.07
CA LEU A 94 12.37 -6.64 6.00
C LEU A 94 12.46 -5.15 5.63
N PRO A 95 12.16 -4.75 4.37
CA PRO A 95 12.15 -3.34 3.98
C PRO A 95 11.06 -2.55 4.72
N TRP A 96 10.06 -3.25 5.24
CA TRP A 96 8.96 -2.73 6.04
C TRP A 96 8.71 -3.59 7.27
N VAL A 97 8.16 -2.96 8.29
CA VAL A 97 7.55 -3.65 9.43
C VAL A 97 6.04 -3.43 9.34
N MET A 98 5.29 -4.48 9.05
CA MET A 98 3.83 -4.43 8.99
C MET A 98 3.27 -4.27 10.40
N LEU A 99 2.57 -3.17 10.67
CA LEU A 99 2.07 -2.84 12.00
C LEU A 99 0.64 -3.31 12.22
N MET A 100 -0.27 -2.95 11.31
CA MET A 100 -1.69 -3.24 11.47
C MET A 100 -2.46 -3.08 10.15
N PHE A 101 -3.64 -3.65 10.10
CA PHE A 101 -4.66 -3.32 9.12
C PHE A 101 -5.68 -2.38 9.74
N GLU A 102 -5.97 -1.26 9.10
CA GLU A 102 -6.98 -0.33 9.56
C GLU A 102 -8.37 -0.91 9.40
N SER A 103 -9.18 -0.76 10.46
CA SER A 103 -10.61 -1.02 10.43
C SER A 103 -11.36 0.30 10.56
N SER A 104 -12.33 0.53 9.70
CA SER A 104 -13.18 1.73 9.77
C SER A 104 -14.65 1.36 9.75
N TYR A 105 -15.43 2.15 10.48
CA TYR A 105 -16.87 1.98 10.63
C TYR A 105 -17.59 3.13 9.96
N ILE A 106 -18.69 2.84 9.30
CA ILE A 106 -19.57 3.85 8.73
C ILE A 106 -20.94 3.72 9.40
N LEU A 107 -21.36 4.80 10.03
CA LEU A 107 -22.69 4.91 10.61
C LEU A 107 -23.59 5.63 9.62
N HIS A 108 -24.79 5.10 9.41
CA HIS A 108 -25.82 5.76 8.62
C HIS A 108 -27.19 5.61 9.30
N HIS A 109 -28.07 6.54 9.03
CA HIS A 109 -29.44 6.49 9.55
C HIS A 109 -30.18 5.28 8.98
N SER A 110 -31.08 4.66 9.78
CA SER A 110 -31.84 3.45 9.40
C SER A 110 -32.73 3.65 8.18
N SER A 111 -33.14 4.89 7.90
CA SER A 111 -33.87 5.28 6.68
C SER A 111 -33.03 5.25 5.40
N ILE A 112 -31.72 5.13 5.49
CA ILE A 112 -30.86 5.02 4.31
C ILE A 112 -30.73 3.55 3.92
N LYS A 113 -31.24 3.21 2.75
CA LYS A 113 -31.21 1.87 2.17
C LYS A 113 -30.20 1.77 1.04
N ASN A 114 -29.84 0.53 0.68
CA ASN A 114 -28.87 0.20 -0.36
C ASN A 114 -27.45 0.74 -0.10
N PHE A 115 -27.13 1.07 1.13
CA PHE A 115 -25.75 1.42 1.46
C PHE A 115 -24.87 0.16 1.37
N ARG A 116 -23.89 0.21 0.46
CA ARG A 116 -22.84 -0.81 0.34
C ARG A 116 -21.49 -0.09 0.32
N ARG A 117 -20.68 -0.38 1.30
CA ARG A 117 -19.32 0.14 1.31
C ARG A 117 -18.49 -0.53 0.22
N SER A 118 -17.77 0.26 -0.54
CA SER A 118 -16.74 -0.21 -1.45
C SER A 118 -15.60 0.79 -1.48
N TYR A 119 -14.37 0.30 -1.42
CA TYR A 119 -13.18 1.14 -1.58
C TYR A 119 -12.90 1.48 -3.06
N PHE A 120 -13.40 0.65 -3.97
CA PHE A 120 -13.12 0.76 -5.41
C PHE A 120 -14.24 1.42 -6.21
N ILE A 121 -15.45 1.49 -5.66
CA ILE A 121 -16.60 2.14 -6.31
C ILE A 121 -16.74 3.57 -5.79
N ARG A 122 -16.31 4.55 -6.59
CA ARG A 122 -16.32 5.98 -6.20
C ARG A 122 -17.71 6.57 -6.08
N ASN A 123 -18.68 6.14 -6.87
CA ASN A 123 -20.02 6.76 -6.97
C ASN A 123 -21.12 5.91 -6.31
N HIS A 124 -20.81 5.25 -5.18
CA HIS A 124 -21.79 4.42 -4.47
C HIS A 124 -23.01 5.21 -3.95
N LEU A 125 -22.88 6.52 -3.73
CA LEU A 125 -23.96 7.38 -3.23
C LEU A 125 -25.16 7.43 -4.17
N LYS A 126 -25.00 7.28 -5.48
CA LYS A 126 -26.10 7.29 -6.46
C LYS A 126 -27.09 6.14 -6.29
N TYR A 127 -26.72 5.09 -5.57
CA TYR A 127 -27.57 3.93 -5.35
C TYR A 127 -28.34 3.98 -4.02
N LEU A 128 -28.08 4.99 -3.20
CA LEU A 128 -28.78 5.18 -1.93
C LEU A 128 -30.25 5.51 -2.17
N LYS A 129 -31.11 4.96 -1.32
CA LYS A 129 -32.53 5.34 -1.23
C LYS A 129 -32.80 5.81 0.20
N LYS A 130 -33.67 6.80 0.33
CA LYS A 130 -34.21 7.23 1.60
C LYS A 130 -35.67 6.75 1.69
N GLU A 131 -36.00 6.04 2.75
CA GLU A 131 -37.35 5.61 3.12
C GLU A 131 -37.77 6.28 4.43
#